data_c5826560afc4cd88855bceb2045ff2eb
#
_entry.id   c5826560afc4cd88855bceb2045ff2eb
#
_cell.length_a   1.000
_cell.length_b   1.000
_cell.length_c   1.000
_cell.angle_alpha   90.00
_cell.angle_beta   90.00
_cell.angle_gamma   90.00
#
_symmetry.space_group_name_H-M   'P 1'
#
loop_
_entity.id
_entity.type
_entity.pdbx_description
1 polymer ?
#
loop_
_entity_poly.entity_id
_entity_poly.type
_entity_poly.pdbx_seq_one_letter_code
_entity_poly.pdbx_strand_id
1 'polypeptide(L)'
;SLVGSEMCIRDSAYGSGNAFNNPVWSTAIFTAFLDNEEFKHQFINTYCDRINTTYSTDHTSFLIDSLKTVVAPYVANHIFRYGSNPDDSYTPNTLTAYNAAVQRMYDFASYRPDNARNEMVELFELDGTTNTVSLFVNDSEAGHIKINTLNVNEQGWSGEYFSDIPVSIKAVPEFGYEFSHWANQPTFTDSVNLLLDENMTMIAHFSEMQNPYQNMIVINEINYNSNNDFDSGDWVELYNHSNLDVDISQWQFLDSDDSHVFIIHDGITLGSGEFLVLCRDSSDFSQIYPGVQNFIGEIDFGLSNGGELLRLLDNNGGLVDFVSYNDSGPWPVEADGGLSL
;
A
#
# COMPACT_ATOMS: atom_id res chain seq x y z
N SER A 1 -17.29 -2.17 -8.12
CA SER A 1 -17.45 -3.57 -7.75
C SER A 1 -17.33 -4.46 -8.99
N LEU A 2 -16.17 -5.08 -9.15
CA LEU A 2 -15.88 -5.99 -10.27
C LEU A 2 -16.76 -7.26 -10.26
N VAL A 3 -17.16 -7.76 -9.08
CA VAL A 3 -17.98 -8.96 -8.94
C VAL A 3 -19.36 -8.88 -9.63
N GLY A 4 -19.95 -7.68 -9.71
CA GLY A 4 -21.21 -7.49 -10.45
C GLY A 4 -21.03 -7.52 -11.96
N SER A 5 -19.85 -7.15 -12.47
CA SER A 5 -19.56 -7.16 -13.91
C SER A 5 -19.22 -8.55 -14.45
N GLU A 6 -18.64 -9.42 -13.63
CA GLU A 6 -18.26 -10.79 -14.02
C GLU A 6 -19.45 -11.72 -14.24
N MET A 7 -20.44 -11.67 -13.33
CA MET A 7 -21.73 -12.35 -13.58
C MET A 7 -22.42 -11.83 -14.85
N CYS A 8 -22.27 -10.52 -15.13
CA CYS A 8 -22.84 -9.88 -16.31
C CYS A 8 -22.15 -10.28 -17.62
N ILE A 9 -20.84 -10.55 -17.60
CA ILE A 9 -20.08 -10.95 -18.80
C ILE A 9 -20.52 -12.35 -19.26
N ARG A 10 -20.68 -13.29 -18.34
CA ARG A 10 -21.11 -14.65 -18.66
C ARG A 10 -22.51 -14.68 -19.24
N ASP A 11 -23.44 -13.92 -18.69
CA ASP A 11 -24.83 -13.85 -19.15
C ASP A 11 -24.96 -13.19 -20.53
N SER A 12 -24.06 -12.26 -20.88
CA SER A 12 -24.08 -11.58 -22.19
C SER A 12 -23.35 -12.34 -23.28
N ALA A 13 -22.28 -13.09 -22.95
CA ALA A 13 -21.50 -13.85 -23.94
C ALA A 13 -22.23 -15.11 -24.43
N TYR A 14 -23.10 -15.73 -23.61
CA TYR A 14 -23.74 -17.02 -23.94
C TYR A 14 -25.23 -16.95 -24.28
N GLY A 15 -25.84 -15.77 -24.39
CA GLY A 15 -27.19 -15.64 -24.99
C GLY A 15 -28.32 -16.44 -24.32
N SER A 16 -28.18 -16.87 -23.06
CA SER A 16 -29.23 -17.58 -22.34
C SER A 16 -30.21 -16.55 -21.76
N GLY A 17 -31.41 -16.53 -22.34
CA GLY A 17 -32.46 -15.54 -22.06
C GLY A 17 -33.06 -15.65 -20.67
N ASN A 18 -32.35 -15.19 -19.63
CA ASN A 18 -32.87 -14.89 -18.34
C ASN A 18 -32.99 -13.37 -18.12
N ALA A 19 -34.06 -12.93 -17.51
CA ALA A 19 -34.62 -11.58 -17.51
C ALA A 19 -33.80 -10.47 -16.81
N PHE A 20 -32.55 -10.70 -16.52
CA PHE A 20 -31.56 -9.68 -16.14
C PHE A 20 -30.53 -9.52 -17.23
N ASN A 21 -30.98 -9.40 -18.49
CA ASN A 21 -30.10 -9.07 -19.60
C ASN A 21 -29.47 -7.71 -19.31
N ASN A 22 -28.19 -7.70 -18.96
CA ASN A 22 -27.39 -6.51 -19.15
C ASN A 22 -27.50 -6.11 -20.62
N PRO A 23 -27.98 -4.92 -20.92
CA PRO A 23 -28.08 -4.51 -22.31
C PRO A 23 -26.67 -4.59 -22.92
N VAL A 24 -26.60 -5.08 -24.15
CA VAL A 24 -25.34 -5.26 -24.91
C VAL A 24 -24.43 -4.03 -24.83
N TRP A 25 -25.00 -2.86 -24.73
CA TRP A 25 -24.25 -1.60 -24.59
C TRP A 25 -23.50 -1.48 -23.24
N SER A 26 -23.96 -2.09 -22.16
CA SER A 26 -23.32 -1.99 -20.83
C SER A 26 -22.01 -2.76 -20.74
N THR A 27 -21.84 -3.77 -21.57
CA THR A 27 -20.63 -4.59 -21.65
C THR A 27 -19.80 -4.33 -22.92
N ALA A 28 -20.34 -3.58 -23.89
CA ALA A 28 -19.69 -3.33 -25.19
C ALA A 28 -18.30 -2.71 -25.03
N ILE A 29 -18.12 -1.76 -24.13
CA ILE A 29 -16.83 -1.11 -23.88
C ILE A 29 -15.84 -2.14 -23.30
N PHE A 30 -16.26 -2.91 -22.31
CA PHE A 30 -15.41 -3.93 -21.71
C PHE A 30 -15.02 -5.01 -22.72
N THR A 31 -15.97 -5.50 -23.50
CA THR A 31 -15.70 -6.49 -24.57
C THR A 31 -14.71 -5.94 -25.61
N ALA A 32 -14.84 -4.66 -25.99
CA ALA A 32 -13.89 -4.02 -26.90
C ALA A 32 -12.47 -3.88 -26.30
N PHE A 33 -12.36 -3.69 -24.98
CA PHE A 33 -11.04 -3.68 -24.32
C PHE A 33 -10.39 -5.06 -24.29
N LEU A 34 -11.17 -6.14 -24.25
CA LEU A 34 -10.62 -7.52 -24.28
C LEU A 34 -9.97 -7.88 -25.62
N ASP A 35 -10.20 -7.13 -26.71
CA ASP A 35 -9.47 -7.26 -27.95
C ASP A 35 -8.01 -6.77 -27.85
N ASN A 36 -7.68 -6.02 -26.78
CA ASN A 36 -6.33 -5.62 -26.46
C ASN A 36 -5.68 -6.66 -25.54
N GLU A 37 -4.62 -7.33 -25.99
CA GLU A 37 -3.97 -8.41 -25.25
C GLU A 37 -3.39 -7.94 -23.91
N GLU A 38 -2.85 -6.73 -23.83
CA GLU A 38 -2.32 -6.17 -22.58
C GLU A 38 -3.44 -5.99 -21.54
N PHE A 39 -4.58 -5.43 -21.97
CA PHE A 39 -5.76 -5.30 -21.10
C PHE A 39 -6.30 -6.68 -20.67
N LYS A 40 -6.36 -7.63 -21.60
CA LYS A 40 -6.81 -9.01 -21.33
C LYS A 40 -5.91 -9.67 -20.28
N HIS A 41 -4.58 -9.58 -20.41
CA HIS A 41 -3.64 -10.11 -19.44
C HIS A 41 -3.78 -9.42 -18.08
N GLN A 42 -3.92 -8.08 -18.07
CA GLN A 42 -4.16 -7.33 -16.82
C GLN A 42 -5.45 -7.75 -16.13
N PHE A 43 -6.52 -7.98 -16.91
CA PHE A 43 -7.80 -8.45 -16.36
C PHE A 43 -7.67 -9.83 -15.74
N ILE A 44 -7.07 -10.79 -16.46
CA ILE A 44 -6.86 -12.16 -15.98
C ILE A 44 -6.01 -12.16 -14.71
N ASN A 45 -4.90 -11.43 -14.70
CA ASN A 45 -4.02 -11.32 -13.54
C ASN A 45 -4.73 -10.68 -12.34
N THR A 46 -5.49 -9.59 -12.56
CA THR A 46 -6.29 -8.96 -11.49
C THR A 46 -7.31 -9.94 -10.89
N TYR A 47 -7.88 -10.79 -11.73
CA TYR A 47 -8.82 -11.82 -11.27
C TYR A 47 -8.11 -12.89 -10.44
N CYS A 48 -6.94 -13.38 -10.90
CA CYS A 48 -6.09 -14.29 -10.13
C CYS A 48 -5.66 -13.67 -8.79
N ASP A 49 -5.26 -12.40 -8.78
CA ASP A 49 -4.92 -11.66 -7.56
C ASP A 49 -6.05 -11.73 -6.52
N ARG A 50 -7.30 -11.55 -6.97
CA ARG A 50 -8.48 -11.62 -6.09
C ARG A 50 -8.79 -13.04 -5.63
N ILE A 51 -8.62 -14.05 -6.49
CA ILE A 51 -8.78 -15.46 -6.09
C ILE A 51 -7.72 -15.84 -5.05
N ASN A 52 -6.50 -15.39 -5.23
CA ASN A 52 -5.39 -15.68 -4.33
C ASN A 52 -5.47 -14.93 -2.97
N THR A 53 -6.33 -13.91 -2.86
CA THR A 53 -6.45 -13.06 -1.65
C THR A 53 -7.88 -12.97 -1.15
N THR A 54 -8.63 -11.98 -1.63
CA THR A 54 -9.96 -11.60 -1.13
C THR A 54 -10.99 -12.72 -1.27
N TYR A 55 -10.88 -13.53 -2.33
CA TYR A 55 -11.79 -14.65 -2.63
C TYR A 55 -11.17 -16.02 -2.38
N SER A 56 -10.03 -16.07 -1.69
CA SER A 56 -9.46 -17.34 -1.26
C SER A 56 -10.40 -18.09 -0.31
N THR A 57 -10.30 -19.41 -0.30
CA THR A 57 -11.07 -20.26 0.60
C THR A 57 -10.90 -19.85 2.06
N ASP A 58 -9.66 -19.57 2.48
CA ASP A 58 -9.32 -19.21 3.85
C ASP A 58 -9.92 -17.87 4.25
N HIS A 59 -9.74 -16.84 3.42
CA HIS A 59 -10.29 -15.51 3.72
C HIS A 59 -11.83 -15.52 3.73
N THR A 60 -12.46 -16.18 2.76
CA THR A 60 -13.93 -16.27 2.69
C THR A 60 -14.47 -17.06 3.87
N SER A 61 -13.81 -18.16 4.27
CA SER A 61 -14.20 -18.94 5.45
C SER A 61 -14.07 -18.13 6.74
N PHE A 62 -12.99 -17.35 6.88
CA PHE A 62 -12.81 -16.44 8.00
C PHE A 62 -13.95 -15.40 8.11
N LEU A 63 -14.39 -14.83 6.98
CA LEU A 63 -15.53 -13.90 6.95
C LEU A 63 -16.83 -14.60 7.36
N ILE A 64 -17.07 -15.83 6.90
CA ILE A 64 -18.24 -16.63 7.29
C ILE A 64 -18.22 -16.88 8.79
N ASP A 65 -17.08 -17.27 9.38
CA ASP A 65 -16.91 -17.49 10.81
C ASP A 65 -17.17 -16.22 11.63
N SER A 66 -16.62 -15.09 11.17
CA SER A 66 -16.81 -13.78 11.81
C SER A 66 -18.28 -13.40 11.86
N LEU A 67 -18.98 -13.47 10.72
CA LEU A 67 -20.41 -13.15 10.64
C LEU A 67 -21.26 -14.14 11.46
N LYS A 68 -20.97 -15.44 11.36
CA LYS A 68 -21.63 -16.49 12.15
C LYS A 68 -21.53 -16.23 13.65
N THR A 69 -20.33 -15.82 14.12
CA THR A 69 -20.09 -15.51 15.53
C THR A 69 -20.96 -14.34 16.01
N VAL A 70 -21.07 -13.29 15.21
CA VAL A 70 -21.89 -12.11 15.52
C VAL A 70 -23.38 -12.45 15.60
N VAL A 71 -23.89 -13.31 14.69
CA VAL A 71 -25.34 -13.61 14.63
C VAL A 71 -25.76 -14.77 15.51
N ALA A 72 -24.84 -15.67 15.91
CA ALA A 72 -25.13 -16.89 16.66
C ALA A 72 -26.04 -16.69 17.90
N PRO A 73 -25.85 -15.66 18.76
CA PRO A 73 -26.68 -15.43 19.93
C PRO A 73 -28.18 -15.16 19.60
N TYR A 74 -28.45 -14.71 18.40
CA TYR A 74 -29.78 -14.27 17.97
C TYR A 74 -30.52 -15.27 17.12
N VAL A 75 -29.84 -16.28 16.57
CA VAL A 75 -30.42 -17.26 15.62
C VAL A 75 -31.62 -18.01 16.20
N ALA A 76 -31.52 -18.52 17.42
CA ALA A 76 -32.62 -19.27 18.04
C ALA A 76 -33.89 -18.41 18.22
N ASN A 77 -33.70 -17.14 18.66
CA ASN A 77 -34.80 -16.19 18.81
C ASN A 77 -35.41 -15.79 17.46
N HIS A 78 -34.59 -15.65 16.45
CA HIS A 78 -35.01 -15.33 15.08
C HIS A 78 -35.85 -16.47 14.52
N ILE A 79 -35.39 -17.73 14.63
CA ILE A 79 -36.12 -18.91 14.19
C ILE A 79 -37.45 -19.04 14.95
N PHE A 80 -37.48 -18.83 16.27
CA PHE A 80 -38.70 -18.87 17.07
C PHE A 80 -39.73 -17.82 16.60
N ARG A 81 -39.28 -16.62 16.24
CA ARG A 81 -40.18 -15.53 15.85
C ARG A 81 -40.66 -15.62 14.39
N TYR A 82 -39.82 -16.09 13.48
CA TYR A 82 -40.05 -16.00 12.03
C TYR A 82 -40.02 -17.35 11.29
N GLY A 83 -39.50 -18.40 11.91
CA GLY A 83 -39.29 -19.70 11.26
C GLY A 83 -40.57 -20.48 10.88
N SER A 84 -41.74 -20.01 11.31
CA SER A 84 -43.02 -20.59 10.91
C SER A 84 -43.79 -19.78 9.88
N ASN A 85 -43.16 -18.76 9.25
CA ASN A 85 -43.80 -18.01 8.19
C ASN A 85 -43.88 -18.86 6.90
N PRO A 86 -45.10 -19.30 6.46
CA PRO A 86 -45.25 -20.16 5.31
C PRO A 86 -44.91 -19.47 3.96
N ASP A 87 -44.89 -18.14 3.95
CA ASP A 87 -44.62 -17.34 2.76
C ASP A 87 -43.11 -17.06 2.56
N ASP A 88 -42.26 -17.41 3.52
CA ASP A 88 -40.81 -17.20 3.47
C ASP A 88 -40.04 -18.54 3.39
N SER A 89 -39.82 -18.98 2.16
CA SER A 89 -39.05 -20.21 1.90
C SER A 89 -37.52 -20.02 2.10
N TYR A 90 -37.05 -18.82 2.37
CA TYR A 90 -35.63 -18.50 2.52
C TYR A 90 -35.19 -18.46 3.98
N THR A 91 -36.09 -18.21 4.92
CA THR A 91 -35.74 -18.17 6.35
C THR A 91 -35.61 -19.60 6.92
N PRO A 92 -34.45 -19.96 7.48
CA PRO A 92 -34.28 -21.25 8.13
C PRO A 92 -35.32 -21.45 9.29
N ASN A 93 -36.11 -22.48 9.21
CA ASN A 93 -37.17 -22.77 10.21
C ASN A 93 -36.68 -23.59 11.40
N THR A 94 -35.47 -24.10 11.36
CA THR A 94 -34.80 -24.86 12.42
C THR A 94 -33.32 -24.50 12.50
N LEU A 95 -32.72 -24.77 13.67
CA LEU A 95 -31.27 -24.61 13.83
C LEU A 95 -30.49 -25.55 12.89
N THR A 96 -31.01 -26.74 12.62
CA THR A 96 -30.43 -27.67 11.65
C THR A 96 -30.43 -27.07 10.24
N ALA A 97 -31.53 -26.45 9.81
CA ALA A 97 -31.61 -25.80 8.50
C ALA A 97 -30.68 -24.58 8.42
N TYR A 98 -30.56 -23.81 9.50
CA TYR A 98 -29.58 -22.72 9.59
C TYR A 98 -28.15 -23.23 9.43
N ASN A 99 -27.76 -24.26 10.21
CA ASN A 99 -26.41 -24.83 10.13
C ASN A 99 -26.13 -25.41 8.73
N ALA A 100 -27.11 -26.04 8.09
CA ALA A 100 -26.99 -26.54 6.72
C ALA A 100 -26.83 -25.39 5.71
N ALA A 101 -27.46 -24.23 5.93
CA ALA A 101 -27.27 -23.05 5.09
C ALA A 101 -25.87 -22.47 5.24
N VAL A 102 -25.35 -22.37 6.46
CA VAL A 102 -23.97 -21.96 6.72
C VAL A 102 -22.98 -22.93 6.10
N GLN A 103 -23.21 -24.26 6.22
CA GLN A 103 -22.33 -25.26 5.59
C GLN A 103 -22.26 -25.07 4.07
N ARG A 104 -23.35 -24.77 3.39
CA ARG A 104 -23.35 -24.47 1.95
C ARG A 104 -22.49 -23.25 1.60
N MET A 105 -22.36 -22.26 2.50
CA MET A 105 -21.45 -21.12 2.30
C MET A 105 -19.98 -21.57 2.36
N TYR A 106 -19.61 -22.44 3.31
CA TYR A 106 -18.25 -23.00 3.34
C TYR A 106 -17.96 -23.88 2.14
N ASP A 107 -18.94 -24.73 1.74
CA ASP A 107 -18.80 -25.57 0.55
C ASP A 107 -18.57 -24.67 -0.68
N PHE A 108 -19.36 -23.60 -0.82
CA PHE A 108 -19.16 -22.62 -1.90
C PHE A 108 -17.78 -21.98 -1.84
N ALA A 109 -17.34 -21.50 -0.67
CA ALA A 109 -16.00 -20.91 -0.49
C ALA A 109 -14.89 -21.90 -0.87
N SER A 110 -15.08 -23.19 -0.63
CA SER A 110 -14.09 -24.22 -0.91
C SER A 110 -13.88 -24.49 -2.40
N TYR A 111 -14.96 -24.56 -3.19
CA TYR A 111 -14.84 -24.92 -4.61
C TYR A 111 -14.86 -23.71 -5.57
N ARG A 112 -15.25 -22.53 -5.09
CA ARG A 112 -15.39 -21.36 -5.96
C ARG A 112 -14.08 -20.88 -6.60
N PRO A 113 -12.91 -20.87 -5.92
CA PRO A 113 -11.65 -20.50 -6.51
C PRO A 113 -11.30 -21.33 -7.75
N ASP A 114 -11.39 -22.64 -7.66
CA ASP A 114 -11.08 -23.55 -8.77
C ASP A 114 -12.10 -23.43 -9.91
N ASN A 115 -13.39 -23.34 -9.58
CA ASN A 115 -14.41 -23.12 -10.60
C ASN A 115 -14.20 -21.80 -11.34
N ALA A 116 -13.80 -20.76 -10.62
CA ALA A 116 -13.50 -19.46 -11.22
C ALA A 116 -12.32 -19.52 -12.19
N ARG A 117 -11.25 -20.25 -11.83
CA ARG A 117 -10.12 -20.50 -12.76
C ARG A 117 -10.57 -21.28 -14.01
N ASN A 118 -11.37 -22.33 -13.83
CA ASN A 118 -11.90 -23.11 -14.96
C ASN A 118 -12.78 -22.25 -15.89
N GLU A 119 -13.60 -21.34 -15.34
CA GLU A 119 -14.39 -20.40 -16.11
C GLU A 119 -13.51 -19.43 -16.92
N MET A 120 -12.36 -19.00 -16.36
CA MET A 120 -11.38 -18.17 -17.07
C MET A 120 -10.71 -18.94 -18.22
N VAL A 121 -10.34 -20.20 -17.99
CA VAL A 121 -9.79 -21.08 -19.03
C VAL A 121 -10.75 -21.19 -20.22
N GLU A 122 -12.03 -21.46 -19.95
CA GLU A 122 -13.06 -21.58 -21.00
C GLU A 122 -13.31 -20.25 -21.73
N LEU A 123 -13.34 -19.12 -20.97
CA LEU A 123 -13.68 -17.81 -21.53
C LEU A 123 -12.56 -17.22 -22.40
N PHE A 124 -11.32 -17.41 -21.99
CA PHE A 124 -10.14 -16.78 -22.63
C PHE A 124 -9.30 -17.78 -23.42
N GLU A 125 -9.78 -19.03 -23.56
CA GLU A 125 -9.11 -20.11 -24.31
C GLU A 125 -7.66 -20.34 -23.82
N LEU A 126 -7.45 -20.30 -22.47
CA LEU A 126 -6.15 -20.53 -21.86
C LEU A 126 -5.78 -22.02 -21.90
N ASP A 127 -4.49 -22.34 -21.75
CA ASP A 127 -4.04 -23.75 -21.71
C ASP A 127 -4.47 -24.50 -20.44
N GLY A 128 -4.88 -23.77 -19.40
CA GLY A 128 -5.38 -24.28 -18.14
C GLY A 128 -4.28 -24.70 -17.16
N THR A 129 -3.03 -24.56 -17.54
CA THR A 129 -1.90 -24.82 -16.64
C THR A 129 -1.69 -23.63 -15.71
N THR A 130 -1.58 -23.90 -14.41
CA THR A 130 -1.26 -22.87 -13.41
C THR A 130 0.02 -23.25 -12.67
N ASN A 131 0.78 -22.22 -12.29
CA ASN A 131 1.97 -22.37 -11.47
C ASN A 131 1.93 -21.40 -10.27
N THR A 132 2.57 -21.83 -9.19
CA THR A 132 2.64 -21.06 -7.95
C THR A 132 3.88 -20.17 -7.96
N VAL A 133 3.70 -18.87 -7.69
CA VAL A 133 4.79 -17.98 -7.34
C VAL A 133 4.78 -17.75 -5.83
N SER A 134 5.93 -17.94 -5.19
CA SER A 134 6.15 -17.66 -3.76
C SER A 134 7.12 -16.48 -3.64
N LEU A 135 6.70 -15.45 -2.91
CA LEU A 135 7.42 -14.18 -2.78
C LEU A 135 7.84 -13.96 -1.33
N PHE A 136 9.09 -13.58 -1.14
CA PHE A 136 9.68 -13.28 0.16
C PHE A 136 10.52 -12.02 0.08
N VAL A 137 10.68 -11.34 1.20
CA VAL A 137 11.63 -10.25 1.38
C VAL A 137 12.63 -10.63 2.48
N ASN A 138 13.86 -10.10 2.40
CA ASN A 138 14.85 -10.31 3.46
C ASN A 138 14.48 -9.56 4.75
N ASP A 139 13.82 -8.41 4.60
CA ASP A 139 13.34 -7.57 5.68
C ASP A 139 12.08 -6.84 5.23
N SER A 140 10.99 -7.00 5.97
CA SER A 140 9.68 -6.39 5.66
C SER A 140 9.64 -4.88 5.95
N GLU A 141 10.59 -4.35 6.73
CA GLU A 141 10.74 -2.92 6.97
C GLU A 141 11.58 -2.24 5.88
N ALA A 142 12.39 -3.01 5.17
CA ALA A 142 13.26 -2.50 4.11
C ALA A 142 12.59 -2.43 2.72
N GLY A 143 11.46 -3.11 2.53
CA GLY A 143 10.75 -3.09 1.26
C GLY A 143 9.69 -4.18 1.14
N HIS A 144 8.95 -4.10 0.05
CA HIS A 144 7.91 -5.07 -0.27
C HIS A 144 7.97 -5.49 -1.75
N ILE A 145 7.22 -6.52 -2.11
CA ILE A 145 7.10 -6.95 -3.50
C ILE A 145 5.70 -6.60 -4.00
N LYS A 146 5.65 -5.96 -5.15
CA LYS A 146 4.40 -5.79 -5.89
C LYS A 146 4.30 -6.88 -6.95
N ILE A 147 3.19 -7.62 -6.95
CA ILE A 147 2.83 -8.54 -8.02
C ILE A 147 1.52 -8.10 -8.63
N ASN A 148 1.52 -7.79 -9.92
CA ASN A 148 0.39 -7.22 -10.65
C ASN A 148 -0.26 -6.06 -9.89
N THR A 149 -1.41 -6.31 -9.22
CA THR A 149 -2.14 -5.30 -8.43
C THR A 149 -1.94 -5.42 -6.92
N LEU A 150 -1.23 -6.45 -6.44
CA LEU A 150 -1.04 -6.72 -5.02
C LEU A 150 0.28 -6.17 -4.52
N ASN A 151 0.25 -5.56 -3.33
CA ASN A 151 1.44 -5.29 -2.53
C ASN A 151 1.58 -6.40 -1.49
N VAL A 152 2.68 -7.12 -1.54
CA VAL A 152 3.01 -8.23 -0.65
C VAL A 152 4.03 -7.73 0.37
N ASN A 153 3.55 -7.40 1.57
CA ASN A 153 4.35 -6.85 2.67
C ASN A 153 4.74 -7.91 3.72
N GLU A 154 4.24 -9.15 3.56
CA GLU A 154 4.46 -10.21 4.53
C GLU A 154 5.76 -10.98 4.26
N GLN A 155 6.31 -11.62 5.29
CA GLN A 155 7.52 -12.46 5.20
C GLN A 155 7.26 -13.80 4.49
N GLY A 156 6.40 -13.81 3.51
CA GLY A 156 6.08 -14.94 2.67
C GLY A 156 4.63 -14.91 2.21
N TRP A 157 4.45 -14.87 0.92
CA TRP A 157 3.15 -14.96 0.26
C TRP A 157 3.27 -15.89 -0.94
N SER A 158 2.19 -16.58 -1.28
CA SER A 158 2.11 -17.44 -2.45
C SER A 158 0.78 -17.26 -3.17
N GLY A 159 0.84 -17.24 -4.49
CA GLY A 159 -0.33 -17.17 -5.35
C GLY A 159 -0.17 -18.01 -6.60
N GLU A 160 -1.29 -18.39 -7.19
CA GLU A 160 -1.38 -19.27 -8.35
C GLU A 160 -1.84 -18.46 -9.58
N TYR A 161 -1.10 -18.55 -10.69
CA TYR A 161 -1.34 -17.82 -11.93
C TYR A 161 -1.24 -18.73 -13.13
N PHE A 162 -1.89 -18.35 -14.23
CA PHE A 162 -1.83 -19.10 -15.48
C PHE A 162 -0.44 -19.00 -16.13
N SER A 163 0.06 -20.12 -16.65
CA SER A 163 1.40 -20.24 -17.24
C SER A 163 1.55 -19.44 -18.54
N ASP A 164 0.48 -19.28 -19.30
CA ASP A 164 0.45 -18.57 -20.58
C ASP A 164 0.16 -17.05 -20.44
N ILE A 165 -0.02 -16.56 -19.21
CA ILE A 165 -0.26 -15.14 -18.91
C ILE A 165 0.94 -14.56 -18.15
N PRO A 166 1.64 -13.55 -18.69
CA PRO A 166 2.80 -12.99 -18.02
C PRO A 166 2.39 -12.25 -16.75
N VAL A 167 3.11 -12.50 -15.65
CA VAL A 167 2.95 -11.77 -14.38
C VAL A 167 4.00 -10.68 -14.26
N SER A 168 3.60 -9.53 -13.74
CA SER A 168 4.49 -8.41 -13.43
C SER A 168 4.90 -8.47 -11.96
N ILE A 169 6.19 -8.56 -11.68
CA ILE A 169 6.73 -8.60 -10.32
C ILE A 169 7.74 -7.47 -10.18
N LYS A 170 7.60 -6.67 -9.11
CA LYS A 170 8.49 -5.54 -8.83
C LYS A 170 8.88 -5.55 -7.36
N ALA A 171 10.18 -5.44 -7.09
CA ALA A 171 10.68 -5.12 -5.76
C ALA A 171 10.56 -3.60 -5.55
N VAL A 172 9.94 -3.21 -4.45
CA VAL A 172 9.68 -1.81 -4.08
C VAL A 172 10.39 -1.56 -2.75
N PRO A 173 11.54 -0.87 -2.74
CA PRO A 173 12.21 -0.52 -1.50
C PRO A 173 11.40 0.52 -0.73
N GLU A 174 11.43 0.43 0.59
CA GLU A 174 10.98 1.49 1.49
C GLU A 174 12.02 2.61 1.54
N PHE A 175 11.61 3.76 2.07
CA PHE A 175 12.47 4.93 2.14
C PHE A 175 13.74 4.66 2.95
N GLY A 176 14.90 5.07 2.44
CA GLY A 176 16.21 4.78 3.04
C GLY A 176 16.85 3.47 2.58
N TYR A 177 16.16 2.70 1.76
CA TYR A 177 16.65 1.43 1.22
C TYR A 177 16.70 1.44 -0.30
N GLU A 178 17.48 0.52 -0.84
CA GLU A 178 17.56 0.25 -2.28
C GLU A 178 17.37 -1.24 -2.56
N PHE A 179 16.84 -1.56 -3.73
CA PHE A 179 16.82 -2.95 -4.17
C PHE A 179 18.23 -3.40 -4.54
N SER A 180 18.71 -4.45 -3.88
CA SER A 180 20.03 -5.02 -4.11
C SER A 180 19.99 -6.07 -5.22
N HIS A 181 19.22 -7.14 -5.01
CA HIS A 181 19.11 -8.26 -5.96
C HIS A 181 17.98 -9.22 -5.60
N TRP A 182 17.60 -10.06 -6.55
CA TRP A 182 16.81 -11.26 -6.31
C TRP A 182 17.73 -12.43 -5.96
N ALA A 183 17.60 -13.05 -4.77
CA ALA A 183 18.54 -14.09 -4.30
C ALA A 183 18.66 -15.28 -5.27
N ASN A 184 17.55 -15.68 -5.91
CA ASN A 184 17.49 -16.85 -6.79
C ASN A 184 17.56 -16.48 -8.28
N GLN A 185 17.51 -15.18 -8.62
CA GLN A 185 17.43 -14.67 -9.99
C GLN A 185 18.36 -13.46 -10.17
N PRO A 186 19.70 -13.65 -10.09
CA PRO A 186 20.66 -12.54 -10.00
C PRO A 186 20.74 -11.68 -11.27
N THR A 187 20.14 -12.11 -12.39
CA THR A 187 20.12 -11.37 -13.65
C THR A 187 18.87 -10.49 -13.80
N PHE A 188 17.89 -10.62 -12.92
CA PHE A 188 16.67 -9.82 -12.98
C PHE A 188 16.91 -8.44 -12.38
N THR A 189 16.31 -7.45 -13.02
CA THR A 189 16.21 -6.09 -12.46
C THR A 189 15.15 -6.04 -11.35
N ASP A 190 14.99 -4.90 -10.70
CA ASP A 190 13.95 -4.68 -9.69
C ASP A 190 12.53 -4.99 -10.21
N SER A 191 12.31 -4.88 -11.52
CA SER A 191 11.02 -5.12 -12.16
C SER A 191 11.15 -6.11 -13.30
N VAL A 192 10.30 -7.15 -13.31
CA VAL A 192 10.29 -8.20 -14.34
C VAL A 192 8.87 -8.55 -14.76
N ASN A 193 8.70 -8.87 -16.05
CA ASN A 193 7.50 -9.50 -16.58
C ASN A 193 7.89 -10.89 -17.09
N LEU A 194 7.27 -11.93 -16.58
CA LEU A 194 7.66 -13.30 -16.90
C LEU A 194 6.46 -14.25 -16.97
N LEU A 195 6.57 -15.27 -17.80
CA LEU A 195 5.69 -16.43 -17.78
C LEU A 195 6.15 -17.40 -16.69
N LEU A 196 5.20 -17.98 -15.99
CA LEU A 196 5.48 -18.97 -14.95
C LEU A 196 5.45 -20.38 -15.55
N ASP A 197 6.55 -20.82 -16.17
CA ASP A 197 6.64 -22.17 -16.77
C ASP A 197 6.66 -23.29 -15.73
N GLU A 198 7.04 -22.96 -14.49
CA GLU A 198 7.06 -23.86 -13.33
C GLU A 198 6.82 -23.08 -12.04
N ASN A 199 6.63 -23.79 -10.93
CA ASN A 199 6.55 -23.16 -9.61
C ASN A 199 7.84 -22.38 -9.31
N MET A 200 7.73 -21.11 -8.94
CA MET A 200 8.85 -20.21 -8.75
C MET A 200 8.87 -19.61 -7.35
N THR A 201 10.06 -19.48 -6.78
CA THR A 201 10.28 -18.71 -5.56
C THR A 201 11.17 -17.52 -5.87
N MET A 202 10.76 -16.31 -5.44
CA MET A 202 11.56 -15.09 -5.57
C MET A 202 11.75 -14.46 -4.19
N ILE A 203 12.97 -14.04 -3.90
CA ILE A 203 13.35 -13.41 -2.63
C ILE A 203 14.01 -12.08 -2.97
N ALA A 204 13.33 -10.97 -2.69
CA ALA A 204 13.90 -9.64 -2.85
C ALA A 204 14.84 -9.33 -1.69
N HIS A 205 16.04 -8.89 -2.01
CA HIS A 205 16.99 -8.33 -1.04
C HIS A 205 17.05 -6.83 -1.20
N PHE A 206 16.81 -6.15 -0.10
CA PHE A 206 16.99 -4.71 0.06
C PHE A 206 18.19 -4.46 0.95
N SER A 207 18.91 -3.36 0.71
CA SER A 207 20.03 -2.88 1.51
C SER A 207 19.85 -1.39 1.81
N GLU A 208 20.38 -0.96 2.94
CA GLU A 208 20.37 0.46 3.28
C GLU A 208 21.14 1.27 2.23
N MET A 209 20.60 2.42 1.87
CA MET A 209 21.28 3.37 0.99
C MET A 209 22.51 3.93 1.70
N GLN A 210 23.64 3.96 1.01
CA GLN A 210 24.89 4.50 1.55
C GLN A 210 25.09 5.94 1.07
N ASN A 211 24.96 6.91 1.99
CA ASN A 211 25.28 8.30 1.75
C ASN A 211 26.44 8.72 2.68
N PRO A 212 27.52 9.40 2.17
CA PRO A 212 28.65 9.81 2.99
C PRO A 212 28.28 10.80 4.11
N TYR A 213 27.15 11.51 3.97
CA TYR A 213 26.65 12.47 4.95
C TYR A 213 25.61 11.88 5.91
N GLN A 214 25.23 10.62 5.73
CA GLN A 214 24.27 9.94 6.59
C GLN A 214 24.75 9.98 8.04
N ASN A 215 23.85 10.36 8.96
CA ASN A 215 24.14 10.60 10.38
C ASN A 215 25.15 11.75 10.67
N MET A 216 25.60 12.51 9.68
CA MET A 216 26.37 13.72 9.94
C MET A 216 25.47 14.90 10.23
N ILE A 217 24.48 15.12 9.37
CA ILE A 217 23.45 16.15 9.54
C ILE A 217 22.14 15.45 9.78
N VAL A 218 21.47 15.82 10.86
CA VAL A 218 20.19 15.20 11.26
C VAL A 218 19.10 16.27 11.40
N ILE A 219 17.86 15.88 11.17
CA ILE A 219 16.67 16.63 11.53
C ILE A 219 16.52 16.49 13.05
N ASN A 220 16.82 17.54 13.79
CA ASN A 220 16.94 17.50 15.25
C ASN A 220 15.68 17.92 15.99
N GLU A 221 14.93 18.88 15.43
CA GLU A 221 13.73 19.43 16.05
C GLU A 221 12.72 19.81 14.97
N ILE A 222 11.43 19.59 15.24
CA ILE A 222 10.32 19.84 14.30
C ILE A 222 9.24 20.64 15.03
N ASN A 223 8.86 21.78 14.48
CA ASN A 223 7.70 22.55 14.90
C ASN A 223 6.67 22.59 13.77
N TYR A 224 5.64 21.78 13.89
CA TYR A 224 4.62 21.58 12.85
C TYR A 224 3.27 22.20 13.19
N ASN A 225 3.05 22.61 14.45
CA ASN A 225 1.81 23.20 14.92
C ASN A 225 2.06 24.15 16.11
N SER A 226 2.45 25.37 15.79
CA SER A 226 2.69 26.42 16.80
C SER A 226 1.43 26.79 17.57
N ASN A 227 1.59 27.17 18.83
CA ASN A 227 0.51 27.74 19.62
C ASN A 227 0.11 29.12 19.10
N ASN A 228 -1.19 29.43 19.08
CA ASN A 228 -1.71 30.74 18.63
C ASN A 228 -1.12 31.96 19.33
N ASP A 229 -0.59 31.80 20.55
CA ASP A 229 0.03 32.89 21.34
C ASP A 229 1.52 33.08 20.95
N PHE A 230 2.14 32.10 20.29
CA PHE A 230 3.54 32.04 19.89
C PHE A 230 3.71 31.44 18.48
N ASP A 231 2.91 31.93 17.55
CA ASP A 231 2.92 31.38 16.19
C ASP A 231 4.17 31.87 15.44
N SER A 232 5.17 30.98 15.36
CA SER A 232 6.40 31.18 14.62
C SER A 232 6.34 30.63 13.18
N GLY A 233 5.18 30.09 12.79
CA GLY A 233 5.08 29.23 11.61
C GLY A 233 5.79 27.90 11.79
N ASP A 234 5.72 27.07 10.77
CA ASP A 234 6.38 25.76 10.75
C ASP A 234 7.89 25.92 10.52
N TRP A 235 8.68 25.10 11.22
CA TRP A 235 10.12 25.08 11.03
C TRP A 235 10.71 23.71 11.44
N VAL A 236 11.91 23.44 10.92
CA VAL A 236 12.74 22.31 11.33
C VAL A 236 14.13 22.80 11.68
N GLU A 237 14.77 22.16 12.64
CA GLU A 237 16.16 22.42 12.99
C GLU A 237 17.04 21.27 12.49
N LEU A 238 18.08 21.60 11.75
CA LEU A 238 19.16 20.71 11.36
C LEU A 238 20.31 20.83 12.36
N TYR A 239 20.89 19.70 12.72
CA TYR A 239 22.04 19.62 13.62
C TYR A 239 23.19 18.88 12.97
N ASN A 240 24.37 19.47 12.98
CA ASN A 240 25.59 18.78 12.57
C ASN A 240 26.17 17.98 13.75
N HIS A 241 25.86 16.70 13.77
CA HIS A 241 26.32 15.76 14.81
C HIS A 241 27.79 15.31 14.59
N SER A 242 28.38 15.63 13.45
CA SER A 242 29.74 15.21 13.10
C SER A 242 30.81 16.14 13.69
N ASN A 243 32.06 15.72 13.55
CA ASN A 243 33.22 16.54 13.94
C ASN A 243 33.83 17.34 12.78
N LEU A 244 33.10 17.46 11.67
CA LEU A 244 33.50 18.16 10.45
C LEU A 244 32.52 19.27 10.12
N ASP A 245 33.02 20.34 9.52
CA ASP A 245 32.16 21.33 8.89
C ASP A 245 31.63 20.75 7.56
N VAL A 246 30.32 20.85 7.33
CA VAL A 246 29.67 20.28 6.15
C VAL A 246 29.06 21.40 5.31
N ASP A 247 29.45 21.46 4.05
CA ASP A 247 28.81 22.32 3.06
C ASP A 247 27.47 21.69 2.65
N ILE A 248 26.36 22.32 3.06
CA ILE A 248 25.00 21.89 2.77
C ILE A 248 24.33 22.71 1.67
N SER A 249 25.12 23.43 0.87
CA SER A 249 24.65 24.17 -0.30
C SER A 249 23.94 23.26 -1.29
N GLN A 250 22.81 23.69 -1.81
CA GLN A 250 21.97 22.96 -2.76
C GLN A 250 21.37 21.65 -2.21
N TRP A 251 21.45 21.42 -0.90
CA TRP A 251 20.70 20.33 -0.28
C TRP A 251 19.21 20.62 -0.34
N GLN A 252 18.41 19.57 -0.29
CA GLN A 252 16.96 19.63 -0.44
C GLN A 252 16.28 19.16 0.82
N PHE A 253 15.35 19.96 1.31
CA PHE A 253 14.42 19.57 2.37
C PHE A 253 13.03 19.36 1.76
N LEU A 254 12.40 18.22 2.03
CA LEU A 254 11.12 17.80 1.48
C LEU A 254 10.21 17.26 2.58
N ASP A 255 8.91 17.40 2.38
CA ASP A 255 7.89 16.66 3.13
C ASP A 255 7.47 15.37 2.40
N SER A 256 6.27 14.84 2.68
CA SER A 256 5.72 13.64 2.02
C SER A 256 5.35 13.83 0.55
N ASP A 257 5.21 15.07 0.08
CA ASP A 257 4.91 15.40 -1.32
C ASP A 257 6.20 15.70 -2.07
N ASP A 258 6.55 14.90 -3.06
CA ASP A 258 7.76 15.07 -3.86
C ASP A 258 7.80 16.38 -4.66
N SER A 259 6.70 17.10 -4.78
CA SER A 259 6.63 18.44 -5.38
C SER A 259 6.99 19.57 -4.41
N HIS A 260 7.01 19.30 -3.10
CA HIS A 260 7.40 20.23 -2.05
C HIS A 260 8.89 20.13 -1.79
N VAL A 261 9.66 20.97 -2.42
CA VAL A 261 11.13 20.96 -2.34
C VAL A 261 11.66 22.32 -1.96
N PHE A 262 12.24 22.45 -0.77
CA PHE A 262 13.01 23.62 -0.37
C PHE A 262 14.50 23.37 -0.63
N ILE A 263 15.14 24.21 -1.44
CA ILE A 263 16.56 24.12 -1.76
C ILE A 263 17.35 25.09 -0.89
N ILE A 264 18.30 24.58 -0.10
CA ILE A 264 19.23 25.38 0.68
C ILE A 264 20.13 26.15 -0.29
N HIS A 265 20.18 27.47 -0.17
CA HIS A 265 20.92 28.30 -1.10
C HIS A 265 22.45 28.09 -1.00
N ASP A 266 23.19 28.56 -2.00
CA ASP A 266 24.65 28.45 -2.05
C ASP A 266 25.33 29.17 -0.87
N GLY A 267 26.47 28.62 -0.43
CA GLY A 267 27.36 29.23 0.55
C GLY A 267 26.97 28.92 2.00
N ILE A 268 26.10 27.96 2.25
CA ILE A 268 25.75 27.51 3.60
C ILE A 268 26.63 26.35 4.01
N THR A 269 27.45 26.61 5.03
CA THR A 269 28.24 25.57 5.71
C THR A 269 27.74 25.45 7.15
N LEU A 270 27.36 24.23 7.55
CA LEU A 270 26.98 23.93 8.93
C LEU A 270 28.20 23.37 9.67
N GLY A 271 28.72 24.19 10.60
CA GLY A 271 29.91 23.83 11.37
C GLY A 271 29.67 22.66 12.33
N SER A 272 30.76 21.99 12.73
CA SER A 272 30.68 20.89 13.70
C SER A 272 29.99 21.32 14.99
N GLY A 273 28.92 20.60 15.39
CA GLY A 273 28.13 20.88 16.58
C GLY A 273 27.21 22.10 16.44
N GLU A 274 27.04 22.66 15.26
CA GLU A 274 26.16 23.79 15.00
C GLU A 274 24.76 23.35 14.56
N PHE A 275 23.80 24.28 14.71
CA PHE A 275 22.41 24.13 14.36
C PHE A 275 22.03 25.12 13.26
N LEU A 276 21.07 24.77 12.42
CA LEU A 276 20.45 25.64 11.42
C LEU A 276 18.97 25.41 11.38
N VAL A 277 18.18 26.48 11.52
CA VAL A 277 16.73 26.39 11.38
C VAL A 277 16.31 26.69 9.94
N LEU A 278 15.48 25.81 9.37
CA LEU A 278 14.74 26.02 8.14
C LEU A 278 13.30 26.40 8.52
N CYS A 279 12.85 27.65 8.23
CA CYS A 279 11.54 28.13 8.64
C CYS A 279 10.66 28.51 7.45
N ARG A 280 9.35 28.43 7.65
CA ARG A 280 8.38 28.82 6.63
C ARG A 280 8.34 30.32 6.39
N ASP A 281 8.38 31.12 7.46
CA ASP A 281 8.38 32.57 7.45
C ASP A 281 9.50 33.11 8.35
N SER A 282 10.49 33.74 7.75
CA SER A 282 11.65 34.29 8.47
C SER A 282 11.28 35.48 9.37
N SER A 283 10.25 36.24 9.02
CA SER A 283 9.78 37.38 9.80
C SER A 283 9.08 36.91 11.07
N ASP A 284 8.16 35.97 10.97
CA ASP A 284 7.43 35.42 12.11
C ASP A 284 8.39 34.65 13.03
N PHE A 285 9.27 33.82 12.46
CA PHE A 285 10.27 33.10 13.23
C PHE A 285 11.18 34.04 14.03
N SER A 286 11.76 35.06 13.39
CA SER A 286 12.67 36.00 14.07
C SER A 286 11.99 36.87 15.12
N GLN A 287 10.69 37.15 14.98
CA GLN A 287 9.90 37.87 15.96
C GLN A 287 9.71 37.03 17.22
N ILE A 288 9.44 35.75 17.09
CA ILE A 288 9.23 34.85 18.24
C ILE A 288 10.57 34.41 18.84
N TYR A 289 11.59 34.19 18.05
CA TYR A 289 12.93 33.72 18.45
C TYR A 289 14.04 34.73 18.13
N PRO A 290 14.02 35.97 18.71
CA PRO A 290 14.97 37.03 18.34
C PRO A 290 16.43 36.71 18.75
N GLY A 291 16.65 35.68 19.54
CA GLY A 291 17.99 35.20 19.92
C GLY A 291 18.61 34.23 18.97
N VAL A 292 17.82 33.63 18.07
CA VAL A 292 18.31 32.69 17.06
C VAL A 292 18.77 33.47 15.83
N GLN A 293 20.02 33.27 15.43
CA GLN A 293 20.61 33.99 14.30
C GLN A 293 20.89 33.07 13.10
N ASN A 294 20.98 31.77 13.32
CA ASN A 294 21.30 30.80 12.30
C ASN A 294 20.02 30.15 11.77
N PHE A 295 19.31 30.85 10.91
CA PHE A 295 18.11 30.36 10.24
C PHE A 295 18.06 30.84 8.80
N ILE A 296 17.38 30.07 7.96
CA ILE A 296 16.99 30.43 6.60
C ILE A 296 15.49 30.18 6.43
N GLY A 297 14.82 31.08 5.75
CA GLY A 297 13.37 31.07 5.63
C GLY A 297 12.87 30.83 4.23
N GLU A 298 11.55 31.00 4.13
CA GLU A 298 10.75 31.01 2.91
C GLU A 298 10.53 29.59 2.34
N ILE A 299 10.33 28.58 3.23
CA ILE A 299 9.75 27.30 2.82
C ILE A 299 8.32 27.58 2.34
N ASP A 300 8.01 27.23 1.11
CA ASP A 300 6.73 27.54 0.44
C ASP A 300 5.59 26.53 0.73
N PHE A 301 5.86 25.52 1.56
CA PHE A 301 4.89 24.55 2.04
C PHE A 301 4.84 24.52 3.59
N GLY A 302 3.75 23.99 4.14
CA GLY A 302 3.58 23.79 5.58
C GLY A 302 3.76 22.33 5.97
N LEU A 303 4.06 22.09 7.24
CA LEU A 303 4.16 20.75 7.79
C LEU A 303 2.78 20.25 8.24
N SER A 304 2.54 18.95 8.08
CA SER A 304 1.24 18.34 8.43
C SER A 304 1.03 18.28 9.94
N ASN A 305 -0.10 18.80 10.44
CA ASN A 305 -0.45 18.72 11.86
C ASN A 305 -0.77 17.27 12.33
N GLY A 306 -1.04 16.36 11.40
CA GLY A 306 -1.34 14.95 11.70
C GLY A 306 -0.14 14.00 11.57
N GLY A 307 1.04 14.54 11.25
CA GLY A 307 2.24 13.76 11.00
C GLY A 307 2.52 13.52 9.53
N GLU A 308 3.78 13.37 9.19
CA GLU A 308 4.28 13.07 7.85
C GLU A 308 5.74 12.63 7.85
N LEU A 309 6.25 12.29 6.66
CA LEU A 309 7.65 12.00 6.42
C LEU A 309 8.39 13.27 5.99
N LEU A 310 9.43 13.65 6.74
CA LEU A 310 10.38 14.71 6.37
C LEU A 310 11.68 14.08 5.87
N ARG A 311 12.29 14.69 4.86
CA ARG A 311 13.48 14.15 4.19
C ARG A 311 14.51 15.25 3.97
N LEU A 312 15.78 14.92 4.22
CA LEU A 312 16.91 15.74 3.89
C LEU A 312 17.77 15.02 2.86
N LEU A 313 17.92 15.60 1.69
CA LEU A 313 18.73 15.04 0.60
C LEU A 313 19.94 15.92 0.35
N ASP A 314 21.08 15.33 -0.04
CA ASP A 314 22.24 16.08 -0.49
C ASP A 314 22.04 16.71 -1.89
N ASN A 315 23.03 17.44 -2.36
CA ASN A 315 23.00 18.11 -3.66
C ASN A 315 23.00 17.15 -4.88
N ASN A 316 23.19 15.85 -4.67
CA ASN A 316 23.08 14.80 -5.68
C ASN A 316 21.75 14.04 -5.58
N GLY A 317 20.88 14.41 -4.63
CA GLY A 317 19.63 13.72 -4.34
C GLY A 317 19.80 12.47 -3.48
N GLY A 318 20.99 12.26 -2.89
CA GLY A 318 21.26 11.18 -1.95
C GLY A 318 20.63 11.47 -0.59
N LEU A 319 19.97 10.46 0.01
CA LEU A 319 19.34 10.59 1.32
C LEU A 319 20.40 10.79 2.41
N VAL A 320 20.26 11.88 3.18
CA VAL A 320 21.10 12.21 4.33
C VAL A 320 20.42 11.80 5.63
N ASP A 321 19.18 12.23 5.82
CA ASP A 321 18.39 11.94 7.02
C ASP A 321 16.89 12.01 6.71
N PHE A 322 16.08 11.34 7.54
CA PHE A 322 14.63 11.41 7.46
C PHE A 322 13.98 11.17 8.81
N VAL A 323 12.83 11.75 9.01
CA VAL A 323 11.99 11.56 10.20
C VAL A 323 10.54 11.41 9.77
N SER A 324 9.89 10.33 10.22
CA SER A 324 8.44 10.19 10.11
C SER A 324 7.82 10.52 11.46
N TYR A 325 7.29 11.72 11.62
CA TYR A 325 6.65 12.16 12.85
C TYR A 325 5.13 12.00 12.81
N ASN A 326 4.49 12.05 14.00
CA ASN A 326 3.04 11.92 14.14
C ASN A 326 2.56 12.78 15.35
N ASP A 327 1.28 13.14 15.35
CA ASP A 327 0.60 13.85 16.45
C ASP A 327 0.20 12.94 17.64
N SER A 328 0.49 11.64 17.53
CA SER A 328 0.09 10.61 18.49
C SER A 328 1.25 9.68 18.85
N GLY A 329 1.08 8.94 19.95
CA GLY A 329 2.16 8.07 20.47
C GLY A 329 2.76 7.11 19.43
N PRO A 330 4.09 6.91 19.44
CA PRO A 330 5.01 7.22 20.56
C PRO A 330 5.50 8.68 20.65
N TRP A 331 5.07 9.55 19.74
CA TRP A 331 5.45 10.96 19.74
C TRP A 331 4.77 11.73 20.88
N PRO A 332 5.42 12.77 21.47
CA PRO A 332 4.84 13.58 22.52
C PRO A 332 3.59 14.36 22.03
N VAL A 333 2.45 14.15 22.66
CA VAL A 333 1.21 14.84 22.29
C VAL A 333 1.23 16.34 22.67
N GLU A 334 2.16 16.75 23.53
CA GLU A 334 2.37 18.14 23.92
C GLU A 334 2.96 18.99 22.79
N ALA A 335 3.52 18.37 21.77
CA ALA A 335 4.03 19.04 20.58
C ALA A 335 2.90 19.53 19.66
N ASP A 336 1.71 18.93 19.77
CA ASP A 336 0.53 19.40 19.05
C ASP A 336 -0.05 20.66 19.71
N GLY A 337 0.27 21.82 19.17
CA GLY A 337 -0.21 23.12 19.64
C GLY A 337 0.68 23.83 20.67
N GLY A 338 1.99 23.61 20.71
CA GLY A 338 2.81 24.45 21.55
C GLY A 338 4.25 24.09 21.83
N LEU A 339 4.64 22.87 21.67
CA LEU A 339 6.04 22.44 21.81
C LEU A 339 6.52 21.81 20.50
N SER A 340 7.80 21.88 20.24
CA SER A 340 8.44 21.16 19.14
C SER A 340 8.68 19.69 19.48
N LEU A 341 8.86 18.87 18.46
CA LEU A 341 9.24 17.47 18.56
C LEU A 341 10.75 17.29 18.53
#